data_c08a41fb88eee938c9829fb55a20ad94
#
_entry.id   c08a41fb88eee938c9829fb55a20ad94
#
_cell.length_a   1.000
_cell.length_b   1.000
_cell.length_c   1.000
_cell.angle_alpha   90.00
_cell.angle_beta   90.00
_cell.angle_gamma   90.00
#
_symmetry.space_group_name_H-M   'P 1'
#
loop_
_entity.id
_entity.type
_entity.pdbx_description
1 polymer ?
#
loop_
_entity_poly.entity_id
_entity_poly.type
_entity_poly.pdbx_seq_one_letter_code
_entity_poly.pdbx_strand_id
1 'polypeptide(L)'
;MTTLAQVLEVMDVLDGYVTGADVASLLRRADLDVTVRRVAEEGGQTDFVQVRIPGTDGKSSGGAAPTLGIVGRLGGVGARPEKVGLVSDGDGAVAALAAALKLGLMARRGDRLAGDVIVGTHVCPDAPMIPHDPVPFMGPPVAMTTMNRMEVHPEMDAVVAIDTTRGNRIVNHKGIAITPTIKDGYVLPVSEGLLSVYERVCGCLPVVLALSNYDVTPYGNGLFHINSIVQVATATEQPVVGLAITAQTIVAGSATGASQPGDIALAASFAVEAAKDFGAGLLAFYDAGQFQRALDLYGSLRHLRELGR
;
A
#
# COMPACT_ATOMS: atom_id res chain seq x y z
N MET A 1 13.24 -4.82 18.21
CA MET A 1 13.51 -3.63 17.38
C MET A 1 12.21 -2.90 17.11
N THR A 2 12.23 -1.57 17.12
CA THR A 2 11.07 -0.74 16.77
C THR A 2 10.85 -0.77 15.25
N THR A 3 9.64 -0.56 14.77
CA THR A 3 9.34 -0.48 13.32
C THR A 3 10.16 0.59 12.62
N LEU A 4 10.49 1.68 13.32
CA LEU A 4 11.38 2.73 12.78
C LEU A 4 12.75 2.20 12.36
N ALA A 5 13.31 1.22 13.08
CA ALA A 5 14.60 0.63 12.70
C ALA A 5 14.52 -0.10 11.35
N GLN A 6 13.43 -0.82 11.09
CA GLN A 6 13.20 -1.45 9.80
C GLN A 6 12.98 -0.42 8.69
N VAL A 7 12.27 0.66 8.98
CA VAL A 7 12.10 1.78 8.01
C VAL A 7 13.46 2.35 7.60
N LEU A 8 14.32 2.67 8.56
CA LEU A 8 15.64 3.22 8.26
C LEU A 8 16.51 2.23 7.47
N GLU A 9 16.47 0.94 7.81
CA GLU A 9 17.19 -0.11 7.08
C GLU A 9 16.72 -0.25 5.62
N VAL A 10 15.41 -0.14 5.38
CA VAL A 10 14.85 -0.16 4.03
C VAL A 10 15.20 1.12 3.28
N MET A 11 15.12 2.29 3.91
CA MET A 11 15.48 3.58 3.30
C MET A 11 16.94 3.60 2.84
N ASP A 12 17.86 3.10 3.66
CA ASP A 12 19.28 3.02 3.31
C ASP A 12 19.52 2.19 2.04
N VAL A 13 18.78 1.07 1.88
CA VAL A 13 18.86 0.25 0.67
C VAL A 13 18.25 0.97 -0.53
N LEU A 14 17.13 1.66 -0.35
CA LEU A 14 16.40 2.31 -1.44
C LEU A 14 17.01 3.67 -1.85
N ASP A 15 17.94 4.24 -1.12
CA ASP A 15 18.56 5.53 -1.46
C ASP A 15 19.69 5.43 -2.50
N GLY A 16 19.95 4.25 -3.03
CA GLY A 16 20.94 4.01 -4.08
C GLY A 16 20.31 3.72 -5.43
N TYR A 17 21.15 3.27 -6.35
CA TYR A 17 20.70 2.64 -7.59
C TYR A 17 20.30 1.19 -7.28
N VAL A 18 19.04 1.02 -6.88
CA VAL A 18 18.53 -0.23 -6.32
C VAL A 18 17.70 -1.01 -7.34
N THR A 19 17.83 -2.33 -7.29
CA THR A 19 17.01 -3.29 -8.05
C THR A 19 16.12 -4.10 -7.13
N GLY A 20 15.13 -4.80 -7.69
CA GLY A 20 14.34 -5.77 -6.93
C GLY A 20 15.19 -6.88 -6.30
N ALA A 21 16.34 -7.23 -6.90
CA ALA A 21 17.27 -8.20 -6.34
C ALA A 21 17.96 -7.72 -5.05
N ASP A 22 18.28 -6.44 -4.97
CA ASP A 22 18.86 -5.83 -3.76
C ASP A 22 17.84 -5.83 -2.62
N VAL A 23 16.60 -5.46 -2.91
CA VAL A 23 15.49 -5.54 -1.95
C VAL A 23 15.26 -6.99 -1.51
N ALA A 24 15.26 -7.94 -2.43
CA ALA A 24 15.13 -9.37 -2.09
C ALA A 24 16.28 -9.84 -1.19
N SER A 25 17.51 -9.38 -1.43
CA SER A 25 18.67 -9.70 -0.58
C SER A 25 18.48 -9.19 0.85
N LEU A 26 17.98 -7.97 1.02
CA LEU A 26 17.63 -7.42 2.33
C LEU A 26 16.62 -8.32 3.06
N LEU A 27 15.51 -8.64 2.40
CA LEU A 27 14.39 -9.36 3.02
C LEU A 27 14.72 -10.81 3.33
N ARG A 28 15.52 -11.49 2.47
CA ARG A 28 15.98 -12.87 2.70
C ARG A 28 16.87 -13.00 3.93
N ARG A 29 17.50 -11.91 4.41
CA ARG A 29 18.20 -11.91 5.72
C ARG A 29 17.26 -12.13 6.90
N ALA A 30 15.97 -11.90 6.72
CA ALA A 30 14.90 -12.17 7.70
C ALA A 30 14.15 -13.48 7.41
N ASP A 31 14.74 -14.39 6.60
CA ASP A 31 14.16 -15.68 6.18
C ASP A 31 12.83 -15.57 5.45
N LEU A 32 12.61 -14.46 4.74
CA LEU A 32 11.40 -14.22 3.97
C LEU A 32 11.47 -14.87 2.57
N ASP A 33 10.35 -15.42 2.13
CA ASP A 33 10.16 -15.87 0.75
C ASP A 33 9.85 -14.67 -0.15
N VAL A 34 10.75 -14.38 -1.06
CA VAL A 34 10.71 -13.18 -1.92
C VAL A 34 10.81 -13.57 -3.37
N THR A 35 9.79 -13.18 -4.12
CA THR A 35 9.75 -13.27 -5.58
C THR A 35 9.97 -11.90 -6.20
N VAL A 36 10.84 -11.81 -7.20
CA VAL A 36 11.08 -10.61 -7.99
C VAL A 36 10.72 -10.90 -9.44
N ARG A 37 9.91 -10.03 -10.03
CA ARG A 37 9.52 -10.12 -11.44
C ARG A 37 9.71 -8.80 -12.14
N ARG A 38 10.61 -8.78 -13.13
CA ARG A 38 10.78 -7.61 -14.00
C ARG A 38 9.68 -7.56 -15.05
N VAL A 39 9.10 -6.37 -15.22
CA VAL A 39 8.13 -6.07 -16.27
C VAL A 39 8.62 -4.84 -17.02
N ALA A 40 8.60 -4.90 -18.35
CA ALA A 40 8.95 -3.80 -19.25
C ALA A 40 7.79 -3.54 -20.19
N GLU A 41 7.45 -2.28 -20.39
CA GLU A 41 6.47 -1.78 -21.33
C GLU A 41 7.05 -0.55 -22.06
N GLU A 42 6.30 0.06 -22.97
CA GLU A 42 6.75 1.21 -23.75
C GLU A 42 7.26 2.38 -22.88
N GLY A 43 6.62 2.60 -21.70
CA GLY A 43 6.97 3.70 -20.77
C GLY A 43 8.21 3.45 -19.92
N GLY A 44 8.75 2.22 -19.88
CA GLY A 44 9.88 1.87 -19.05
C GLY A 44 9.83 0.45 -18.50
N GLN A 45 10.56 0.23 -17.41
CA GLN A 45 10.60 -1.07 -16.74
C GLN A 45 10.62 -0.91 -15.22
N THR A 46 10.15 -1.92 -14.52
CA THR A 46 10.18 -1.97 -13.06
C THR A 46 10.32 -3.40 -12.55
N ASP A 47 10.87 -3.56 -11.36
CA ASP A 47 10.94 -4.84 -10.66
C ASP A 47 9.81 -4.92 -9.63
N PHE A 48 8.81 -5.77 -9.87
CA PHE A 48 7.80 -6.10 -8.86
C PHE A 48 8.39 -7.06 -7.83
N VAL A 49 8.19 -6.72 -6.57
CA VAL A 49 8.65 -7.50 -5.41
C VAL A 49 7.43 -8.00 -4.67
N GLN A 50 7.34 -9.30 -4.50
CA GLN A 50 6.30 -9.94 -3.71
C GLN A 50 6.94 -10.74 -2.58
N VAL A 51 6.39 -10.61 -1.37
CA VAL A 51 6.87 -11.29 -0.16
C VAL A 51 5.73 -12.08 0.46
N ARG A 52 5.96 -13.35 0.74
CA ARG A 52 5.00 -14.19 1.47
C ARG A 52 5.51 -14.44 2.88
N ILE A 53 4.64 -14.23 3.85
CA ILE A 53 4.90 -14.43 5.28
C ILE A 53 3.85 -15.40 5.81
N PRO A 54 4.22 -16.69 6.03
CA PRO A 54 3.28 -17.72 6.45
C PRO A 54 2.79 -17.50 7.89
N GLY A 55 1.47 -17.58 8.09
CA GLY A 55 0.86 -17.64 9.41
C GLY A 55 0.92 -19.05 10.03
N THR A 56 0.55 -19.17 11.30
CA THR A 56 0.47 -20.47 11.98
C THR A 56 -0.77 -21.28 11.59
N ASP A 57 -1.84 -20.58 11.18
CA ASP A 57 -3.13 -21.14 10.72
C ASP A 57 -3.56 -20.55 9.37
N GLY A 58 -2.62 -19.95 8.61
CA GLY A 58 -2.85 -19.37 7.29
C GLY A 58 -3.01 -20.42 6.20
N LYS A 59 -3.47 -20.00 5.02
CA LYS A 59 -3.66 -20.85 3.83
C LYS A 59 -2.37 -21.58 3.44
N SER A 60 -1.20 -20.93 3.55
CA SER A 60 0.10 -21.54 3.27
C SER A 60 0.50 -22.64 4.26
N SER A 61 -0.12 -22.69 5.44
CA SER A 61 0.05 -23.73 6.45
C SER A 61 -1.09 -24.76 6.44
N GLY A 62 -2.01 -24.68 5.47
CA GLY A 62 -3.19 -25.55 5.38
C GLY A 62 -4.31 -25.18 6.33
N GLY A 63 -4.26 -24.02 6.95
CA GLY A 63 -5.27 -23.47 7.85
C GLY A 63 -6.32 -22.61 7.16
N ALA A 64 -7.18 -21.97 7.96
CA ALA A 64 -8.32 -21.18 7.50
C ALA A 64 -8.24 -19.69 7.84
N ALA A 65 -7.22 -19.25 8.56
CA ALA A 65 -7.05 -17.85 8.91
C ALA A 65 -6.85 -16.98 7.64
N PRO A 66 -7.46 -15.79 7.59
CA PRO A 66 -7.44 -14.98 6.38
C PRO A 66 -6.06 -14.38 6.10
N THR A 67 -5.80 -14.09 4.82
CA THR A 67 -4.57 -13.51 4.31
C THR A 67 -4.71 -12.01 4.13
N LEU A 68 -3.89 -11.20 4.81
CA LEU A 68 -3.83 -9.77 4.57
C LEU A 68 -2.84 -9.43 3.45
N GLY A 69 -3.29 -8.66 2.45
CA GLY A 69 -2.45 -7.99 1.49
C GLY A 69 -1.96 -6.63 2.02
N ILE A 70 -0.66 -6.37 1.92
CA ILE A 70 -0.06 -5.06 2.17
C ILE A 70 0.58 -4.61 0.85
N VAL A 71 0.06 -3.56 0.25
CA VAL A 71 0.54 -3.06 -1.04
C VAL A 71 1.20 -1.70 -0.83
N GLY A 72 2.50 -1.61 -1.13
CA GLY A 72 3.23 -0.35 -1.16
C GLY A 72 3.12 0.27 -2.55
N ARG A 73 2.38 1.36 -2.65
CA ARG A 73 2.13 2.05 -3.93
C ARG A 73 3.29 2.95 -4.31
N LEU A 74 3.43 3.10 -5.63
CA LEU A 74 4.40 3.97 -6.26
C LEU A 74 5.82 3.76 -5.71
N GLY A 75 6.26 2.50 -5.73
CA GLY A 75 7.57 2.07 -5.23
C GLY A 75 8.77 2.51 -6.05
N GLY A 76 8.61 3.51 -6.92
CA GLY A 76 9.71 4.10 -7.65
C GLY A 76 10.68 4.82 -6.70
N VAL A 77 11.97 4.66 -6.93
CA VAL A 77 13.02 5.21 -6.09
C VAL A 77 13.91 6.20 -6.81
N GLY A 78 13.75 6.46 -8.07
CA GLY A 78 14.71 7.19 -8.87
C GLY A 78 14.21 8.47 -9.52
N ALA A 79 13.39 9.25 -8.89
CA ALA A 79 12.75 10.38 -9.54
C ALA A 79 13.42 11.75 -9.34
N ARG A 80 14.69 11.81 -8.95
CA ARG A 80 15.42 13.08 -8.91
C ARG A 80 15.91 13.43 -10.31
N PRO A 81 15.77 14.68 -10.78
CA PRO A 81 16.12 15.06 -12.15
C PRO A 81 17.57 14.73 -12.55
N GLU A 82 18.49 14.71 -11.60
CA GLU A 82 19.93 14.58 -11.86
C GLU A 82 20.55 13.34 -11.21
N LYS A 83 19.88 12.71 -10.27
CA LYS A 83 20.40 11.54 -9.53
C LYS A 83 19.29 10.59 -9.14
N VAL A 84 19.59 9.30 -9.22
CA VAL A 84 18.82 8.23 -8.63
C VAL A 84 18.88 8.31 -7.11
N GLY A 85 17.81 7.98 -6.44
CA GLY A 85 17.73 7.91 -4.97
C GLY A 85 16.28 7.88 -4.49
N LEU A 86 16.10 7.68 -3.19
CA LEU A 86 14.78 7.66 -2.58
C LEU A 86 14.09 9.02 -2.68
N VAL A 87 12.84 9.01 -3.10
CA VAL A 87 11.94 10.16 -3.11
C VAL A 87 10.69 9.83 -2.30
N SER A 88 9.96 10.86 -1.87
CA SER A 88 8.78 10.69 -1.00
C SER A 88 7.66 9.84 -1.61
N ASP A 89 7.57 9.79 -2.93
CA ASP A 89 6.62 8.89 -3.63
C ASP A 89 6.94 7.40 -3.42
N GLY A 90 8.16 7.07 -3.01
CA GLY A 90 8.57 5.73 -2.61
C GLY A 90 8.21 5.35 -1.17
N ASP A 91 7.68 6.27 -0.37
CA ASP A 91 7.43 6.03 1.07
C ASP A 91 6.44 4.89 1.32
N GLY A 92 5.47 4.68 0.41
CA GLY A 92 4.54 3.54 0.46
C GLY A 92 5.26 2.19 0.34
N ALA A 93 6.23 2.10 -0.58
CA ALA A 93 7.07 0.92 -0.72
C ALA A 93 7.96 0.70 0.51
N VAL A 94 8.56 1.77 1.04
CA VAL A 94 9.36 1.70 2.28
C VAL A 94 8.51 1.15 3.42
N ALA A 95 7.27 1.64 3.61
CA ALA A 95 6.39 1.19 4.68
C ALA A 95 6.01 -0.29 4.52
N ALA A 96 5.66 -0.73 3.30
CA ALA A 96 5.30 -2.12 3.02
C ALA A 96 6.49 -3.07 3.24
N LEU A 97 7.68 -2.73 2.73
CA LEU A 97 8.90 -3.52 2.91
C LEU A 97 9.36 -3.54 4.38
N ALA A 98 9.23 -2.43 5.10
CA ALA A 98 9.53 -2.38 6.53
C ALA A 98 8.57 -3.23 7.35
N ALA A 99 7.27 -3.27 7.00
CA ALA A 99 6.29 -4.17 7.60
C ALA A 99 6.66 -5.64 7.35
N ALA A 100 7.04 -6.00 6.10
CA ALA A 100 7.52 -7.34 5.77
C ALA A 100 8.74 -7.73 6.60
N LEU A 101 9.77 -6.86 6.63
CA LEU A 101 10.99 -7.09 7.41
C LEU A 101 10.69 -7.25 8.90
N LYS A 102 9.79 -6.41 9.45
CA LYS A 102 9.34 -6.51 10.85
C LYS A 102 8.70 -7.87 11.13
N LEU A 103 7.77 -8.31 10.29
CA LEU A 103 7.06 -9.58 10.43
C LEU A 103 8.01 -10.78 10.30
N GLY A 104 8.97 -10.76 9.37
CA GLY A 104 10.00 -11.78 9.25
C GLY A 104 10.87 -11.88 10.50
N LEU A 105 11.32 -10.76 11.05
CA LEU A 105 12.09 -10.71 12.29
C LEU A 105 11.30 -11.18 13.51
N MET A 106 9.98 -10.94 13.57
CA MET A 106 9.08 -11.48 14.58
C MET A 106 8.98 -13.01 14.46
N ALA A 107 8.72 -13.51 13.26
CA ALA A 107 8.61 -14.94 12.99
C ALA A 107 9.88 -15.72 13.37
N ARG A 108 11.06 -15.18 13.09
CA ARG A 108 12.36 -15.74 13.52
C ARG A 108 12.51 -15.86 15.05
N ARG A 109 11.79 -15.06 15.81
CA ARG A 109 11.75 -15.08 17.27
C ARG A 109 10.63 -15.94 17.85
N GLY A 110 9.87 -16.63 16.97
CA GLY A 110 8.72 -17.44 17.35
C GLY A 110 7.40 -16.65 17.47
N ASP A 111 7.41 -15.34 17.23
CA ASP A 111 6.20 -14.49 17.23
C ASP A 111 5.61 -14.47 15.81
N ARG A 112 4.76 -15.44 15.51
CA ARG A 112 4.10 -15.63 14.22
C ARG A 112 2.63 -15.26 14.30
N LEU A 113 2.13 -14.64 13.24
CA LEU A 113 0.70 -14.32 13.11
C LEU A 113 -0.12 -15.59 12.86
N ALA A 114 -1.43 -15.54 13.11
CA ALA A 114 -2.33 -16.63 12.76
C ALA A 114 -2.54 -16.70 11.24
N GLY A 115 -2.91 -15.59 10.59
CA GLY A 115 -3.11 -15.52 9.14
C GLY A 115 -1.82 -15.26 8.37
N ASP A 116 -1.86 -15.54 7.07
CA ASP A 116 -0.77 -15.19 6.15
C ASP A 116 -0.75 -13.69 5.88
N VAL A 117 0.43 -13.17 5.52
CA VAL A 117 0.57 -11.83 4.96
C VAL A 117 1.28 -11.93 3.62
N ILE A 118 0.74 -11.24 2.61
CA ILE A 118 1.39 -11.08 1.30
C ILE A 118 1.66 -9.60 1.09
N VAL A 119 2.92 -9.25 0.90
CA VAL A 119 3.33 -7.87 0.63
C VAL A 119 3.67 -7.74 -0.85
N GLY A 120 3.12 -6.73 -1.51
CA GLY A 120 3.39 -6.40 -2.91
C GLY A 120 3.86 -4.96 -3.05
N THR A 121 4.90 -4.74 -3.84
CA THR A 121 5.36 -3.40 -4.25
C THR A 121 6.20 -3.51 -5.52
N HIS A 122 6.73 -2.39 -6.01
CA HIS A 122 7.70 -2.40 -7.11
C HIS A 122 8.85 -1.44 -6.83
N VAL A 123 9.95 -1.64 -7.53
CA VAL A 123 11.18 -0.83 -7.43
C VAL A 123 11.59 -0.42 -8.83
N CYS A 124 11.68 0.89 -9.07
CA CYS A 124 12.08 1.48 -10.33
C CYS A 124 13.08 2.63 -10.08
N PRO A 125 14.39 2.44 -10.29
CA PRO A 125 15.37 3.50 -10.10
C PRO A 125 15.26 4.61 -11.17
N ASP A 126 14.74 4.32 -12.34
CA ASP A 126 14.64 5.21 -13.49
C ASP A 126 13.18 5.61 -13.79
N ALA A 127 12.39 5.90 -12.75
CA ALA A 127 10.99 6.27 -12.93
C ALA A 127 10.86 7.55 -13.79
N PRO A 128 9.92 7.57 -14.76
CA PRO A 128 9.70 8.73 -15.60
C PRO A 128 9.30 9.96 -14.79
N MET A 129 9.87 11.11 -15.13
CA MET A 129 9.54 12.40 -14.54
C MET A 129 8.58 13.17 -15.41
N ILE A 130 7.46 13.60 -14.85
CA ILE A 130 6.45 14.41 -15.53
C ILE A 130 6.48 15.81 -14.93
N PRO A 131 6.70 16.88 -15.74
CA PRO A 131 6.64 18.25 -15.29
C PRO A 131 5.30 18.58 -14.62
N HIS A 132 5.34 19.18 -13.44
CA HIS A 132 4.17 19.59 -12.68
C HIS A 132 4.56 20.64 -11.64
N ASP A 133 3.74 21.67 -11.45
CA ASP A 133 3.92 22.69 -10.42
C ASP A 133 3.24 22.28 -9.11
N PRO A 134 3.84 22.57 -7.95
CA PRO A 134 5.16 23.16 -7.71
C PRO A 134 6.30 22.14 -7.66
N VAL A 135 6.01 20.85 -7.77
CA VAL A 135 7.00 19.75 -7.82
C VAL A 135 6.63 18.76 -8.91
N PRO A 136 7.62 18.19 -9.61
CA PRO A 136 7.39 17.18 -10.62
C PRO A 136 6.66 15.95 -10.08
N PHE A 137 5.93 15.24 -10.93
CA PHE A 137 5.39 13.92 -10.65
C PHE A 137 6.36 12.82 -11.06
N MET A 138 6.40 11.76 -10.28
CA MET A 138 6.94 10.49 -10.74
C MET A 138 5.85 9.75 -11.52
N GLY A 139 6.08 9.54 -12.82
CA GLY A 139 5.17 8.78 -13.67
C GLY A 139 5.29 7.27 -13.43
N PRO A 140 4.26 6.49 -13.74
CA PRO A 140 4.36 5.05 -13.68
C PRO A 140 5.28 4.52 -14.79
N PRO A 141 6.23 3.61 -14.46
CA PRO A 141 7.14 3.03 -15.45
C PRO A 141 6.45 2.05 -16.41
N VAL A 142 5.31 1.50 -16.01
CA VAL A 142 4.44 0.62 -16.78
C VAL A 142 2.99 1.05 -16.59
N ALA A 143 2.06 0.54 -17.42
CA ALA A 143 0.65 0.91 -17.33
C ALA A 143 0.08 0.68 -15.93
N MET A 144 -0.77 1.60 -15.44
CA MET A 144 -1.39 1.50 -14.11
C MET A 144 -2.19 0.21 -13.93
N THR A 145 -2.82 -0.29 -15.00
CA THR A 145 -3.53 -1.58 -14.98
C THR A 145 -2.59 -2.76 -14.75
N THR A 146 -1.38 -2.70 -15.31
CA THR A 146 -0.32 -3.69 -15.07
C THR A 146 0.18 -3.59 -13.63
N MET A 147 0.46 -2.37 -13.14
CA MET A 147 0.88 -2.16 -11.75
C MET A 147 -0.15 -2.73 -10.78
N ASN A 148 -1.42 -2.34 -10.91
CA ASN A 148 -2.48 -2.81 -10.02
C ASN A 148 -2.59 -4.34 -9.99
N ARG A 149 -2.49 -5.01 -11.16
CA ARG A 149 -2.56 -6.48 -11.25
C ARG A 149 -1.33 -7.19 -10.69
N MET A 150 -0.17 -6.57 -10.78
CA MET A 150 1.08 -7.16 -10.30
C MET A 150 1.28 -6.99 -8.78
N GLU A 151 0.68 -5.97 -8.19
CA GLU A 151 0.80 -5.67 -6.76
C GLU A 151 -0.17 -6.47 -5.89
N VAL A 152 -1.34 -6.86 -6.42
CA VAL A 152 -2.29 -7.72 -5.69
C VAL A 152 -2.08 -9.20 -6.03
N HIS A 153 -2.33 -10.06 -5.04
CA HIS A 153 -2.29 -11.50 -5.20
C HIS A 153 -3.69 -12.10 -4.98
N PRO A 154 -4.10 -13.11 -5.76
CA PRO A 154 -5.45 -13.70 -5.63
C PRO A 154 -5.77 -14.31 -4.26
N GLU A 155 -4.76 -14.69 -3.49
CA GLU A 155 -4.94 -15.24 -2.14
C GLU A 155 -5.19 -14.18 -1.06
N MET A 156 -5.02 -12.90 -1.35
CA MET A 156 -5.35 -11.82 -0.41
C MET A 156 -6.86 -11.79 -0.16
N ASP A 157 -7.29 -11.78 1.11
CA ASP A 157 -8.70 -11.68 1.50
C ASP A 157 -9.12 -10.24 1.83
N ALA A 158 -8.16 -9.38 2.11
CA ALA A 158 -8.31 -7.93 2.24
C ALA A 158 -6.99 -7.24 1.89
N VAL A 159 -7.01 -5.96 1.55
CA VAL A 159 -5.82 -5.20 1.15
C VAL A 159 -5.74 -3.87 1.89
N VAL A 160 -4.57 -3.59 2.46
CA VAL A 160 -4.14 -2.26 2.88
C VAL A 160 -3.18 -1.73 1.83
N ALA A 161 -3.59 -0.69 1.11
CA ALA A 161 -2.76 -0.01 0.12
C ALA A 161 -2.11 1.22 0.76
N ILE A 162 -0.78 1.27 0.81
CA ILE A 162 -0.02 2.36 1.43
C ILE A 162 0.56 3.24 0.34
N ASP A 163 0.33 4.54 0.42
CA ASP A 163 0.78 5.49 -0.57
C ASP A 163 1.12 6.84 0.07
N THR A 164 1.89 7.66 -0.62
CA THR A 164 2.20 9.03 -0.20
C THR A 164 1.16 9.99 -0.75
N THR A 165 0.61 10.82 0.14
CA THR A 165 -0.32 11.89 -0.24
C THR A 165 0.24 13.23 0.21
N ARG A 166 0.65 14.06 -0.75
CA ARG A 166 1.09 15.44 -0.46
C ARG A 166 -0.07 16.30 0.01
N GLY A 167 0.22 17.26 0.89
CA GLY A 167 -0.78 18.18 1.40
C GLY A 167 -1.42 19.03 0.31
N ASN A 168 -2.73 19.18 0.38
CA ASN A 168 -3.54 20.02 -0.48
C ASN A 168 -4.73 20.56 0.30
N ARG A 169 -5.69 21.25 -0.36
CA ARG A 169 -6.85 21.82 0.31
C ARG A 169 -7.82 20.78 0.89
N ILE A 170 -7.78 19.55 0.39
CA ILE A 170 -8.69 18.45 0.81
C ILE A 170 -7.99 17.56 1.82
N VAL A 171 -6.70 17.22 1.56
CA VAL A 171 -5.88 16.36 2.39
C VAL A 171 -4.67 17.15 2.87
N ASN A 172 -4.65 17.54 4.14
CA ASN A 172 -3.61 18.42 4.72
C ASN A 172 -3.28 18.06 6.17
N HIS A 173 -3.24 16.78 6.46
CA HIS A 173 -2.94 16.25 7.76
C HIS A 173 -1.52 15.69 7.81
N LYS A 174 -0.81 15.87 8.93
CA LYS A 174 0.52 15.28 9.13
C LYS A 174 0.38 13.89 9.75
N GLY A 175 1.18 12.96 9.30
CA GLY A 175 1.24 11.59 9.79
C GLY A 175 0.60 10.62 8.81
N ILE A 176 -0.32 9.80 9.30
CA ILE A 176 -1.08 8.88 8.43
C ILE A 176 -2.57 9.22 8.46
N ALA A 177 -3.27 8.79 7.41
CA ALA A 177 -4.72 8.89 7.32
C ALA A 177 -5.27 7.66 6.61
N ILE A 178 -6.51 7.27 6.92
CA ILE A 178 -7.15 6.06 6.39
C ILE A 178 -8.32 6.44 5.47
N THR A 179 -8.55 5.66 4.40
CA THR A 179 -9.72 5.84 3.55
C THR A 179 -10.92 5.02 4.05
N PRO A 180 -12.14 5.35 3.63
CA PRO A 180 -13.23 4.39 3.57
C PRO A 180 -12.83 3.10 2.86
N THR A 181 -13.52 1.99 3.16
CA THR A 181 -13.27 0.71 2.50
C THR A 181 -13.90 0.67 1.11
N ILE A 182 -13.12 0.27 0.12
CA ILE A 182 -13.63 0.05 -1.25
C ILE A 182 -13.90 -1.44 -1.43
N LYS A 183 -15.10 -1.78 -1.87
CA LYS A 183 -15.47 -3.15 -2.24
C LYS A 183 -16.50 -3.15 -3.36
N ASP A 184 -16.21 -3.89 -4.44
CA ASP A 184 -17.11 -4.08 -5.59
C ASP A 184 -17.66 -2.75 -6.18
N GLY A 185 -16.83 -1.69 -6.20
CA GLY A 185 -17.20 -0.35 -6.66
C GLY A 185 -17.91 0.53 -5.62
N TYR A 186 -18.29 -0.03 -4.47
CA TYR A 186 -18.85 0.74 -3.36
C TYR A 186 -17.76 1.39 -2.53
N VAL A 187 -18.04 2.60 -2.04
CA VAL A 187 -17.30 3.28 -0.96
C VAL A 187 -18.07 3.02 0.32
N LEU A 188 -17.57 2.12 1.15
CA LEU A 188 -18.20 1.68 2.40
C LEU A 188 -17.66 2.48 3.59
N PRO A 189 -18.39 2.59 4.70
CA PRO A 189 -17.88 3.21 5.93
C PRO A 189 -16.56 2.58 6.37
N VAL A 190 -15.69 3.37 7.00
CA VAL A 190 -14.48 2.84 7.67
C VAL A 190 -14.93 1.92 8.79
N SER A 191 -14.31 0.73 8.91
CA SER A 191 -14.67 -0.19 9.98
C SER A 191 -14.14 0.30 11.33
N GLU A 192 -14.91 0.09 12.40
CA GLU A 192 -14.52 0.40 13.77
C GLU A 192 -13.22 -0.31 14.19
N GLY A 193 -12.99 -1.52 13.68
CA GLY A 193 -11.76 -2.25 13.93
C GLY A 193 -10.54 -1.54 13.36
N LEU A 194 -10.64 -1.00 12.14
CA LEU A 194 -9.55 -0.24 11.51
C LEU A 194 -9.31 1.11 12.23
N LEU A 195 -10.38 1.78 12.68
CA LEU A 195 -10.27 3.00 13.49
C LEU A 195 -9.54 2.70 14.81
N SER A 196 -9.89 1.58 15.48
CA SER A 196 -9.22 1.15 16.71
C SER A 196 -7.73 0.80 16.50
N VAL A 197 -7.36 0.20 15.36
CA VAL A 197 -5.95 -0.02 15.00
C VAL A 197 -5.23 1.32 14.85
N TYR A 198 -5.87 2.28 14.16
CA TYR A 198 -5.30 3.62 13.99
C TYR A 198 -5.01 4.29 15.34
N GLU A 199 -6.00 4.29 16.25
CA GLU A 199 -5.87 4.91 17.58
C GLU A 199 -4.74 4.29 18.41
N ARG A 200 -4.61 2.96 18.39
CA ARG A 200 -3.53 2.24 19.11
C ARG A 200 -2.15 2.58 18.57
N VAL A 201 -2.03 2.76 17.25
CA VAL A 201 -0.74 3.02 16.60
C VAL A 201 -0.34 4.49 16.72
N CYS A 202 -1.29 5.40 16.51
CA CYS A 202 -1.01 6.83 16.43
C CYS A 202 -1.12 7.56 17.78
N GLY A 203 -1.85 6.99 18.75
CA GLY A 203 -2.14 7.65 20.03
C GLY A 203 -3.04 8.89 19.90
N CYS A 204 -3.80 9.00 18.82
CA CYS A 204 -4.72 10.10 18.55
C CYS A 204 -5.96 9.60 17.80
N LEU A 205 -6.98 10.45 17.68
CA LEU A 205 -8.19 10.14 16.92
C LEU A 205 -7.88 9.93 15.42
N PRO A 206 -8.61 9.03 14.75
CA PRO A 206 -8.37 8.71 13.35
C PRO A 206 -8.64 9.89 12.42
N VAL A 207 -7.80 10.02 11.39
CA VAL A 207 -8.04 10.90 10.25
C VAL A 207 -8.53 10.06 9.09
N VAL A 208 -9.74 10.36 8.61
CA VAL A 208 -10.35 9.68 7.48
C VAL A 208 -10.29 10.58 6.25
N LEU A 209 -9.72 10.06 5.17
CA LEU A 209 -9.62 10.78 3.90
C LEU A 209 -10.95 10.79 3.16
N ALA A 210 -11.25 11.90 2.53
CA ALA A 210 -12.37 11.98 1.60
C ALA A 210 -12.09 11.14 0.35
N LEU A 211 -13.08 10.38 -0.08
CA LEU A 211 -13.14 9.72 -1.37
C LEU A 211 -14.37 10.20 -2.15
N SER A 212 -14.26 10.19 -3.46
CA SER A 212 -15.39 10.34 -4.37
C SER A 212 -15.62 9.04 -5.14
N ASN A 213 -16.77 8.93 -5.80
CA ASN A 213 -17.04 7.80 -6.68
C ASN A 213 -16.04 7.73 -7.86
N TYR A 214 -15.34 8.82 -8.17
CA TYR A 214 -14.31 8.80 -9.21
C TYR A 214 -13.06 8.04 -8.78
N ASP A 215 -12.72 8.05 -7.50
CA ASP A 215 -11.52 7.37 -6.97
C ASP A 215 -11.58 5.85 -7.13
N VAL A 216 -12.79 5.26 -7.27
CA VAL A 216 -12.96 3.82 -7.51
C VAL A 216 -12.93 3.43 -8.99
N THR A 217 -12.82 4.40 -9.90
CA THR A 217 -12.70 4.18 -11.34
C THR A 217 -11.24 4.13 -11.78
N PRO A 218 -10.90 3.49 -12.92
CA PRO A 218 -9.53 3.40 -13.38
C PRO A 218 -8.89 4.75 -13.70
N TYR A 219 -7.60 4.88 -13.42
CA TYR A 219 -6.80 6.02 -13.87
C TYR A 219 -6.80 6.15 -15.39
N GLY A 220 -6.69 7.39 -15.90
CA GLY A 220 -6.61 7.67 -17.32
C GLY A 220 -7.95 7.79 -18.03
N ASN A 221 -9.07 7.78 -17.32
CA ASN A 221 -10.41 7.97 -17.85
C ASN A 221 -10.83 9.45 -18.00
N GLY A 222 -9.93 10.39 -17.68
CA GLY A 222 -10.21 11.83 -17.73
C GLY A 222 -10.97 12.41 -16.54
N LEU A 223 -11.31 11.59 -15.55
CA LEU A 223 -11.96 12.05 -14.31
C LEU A 223 -10.91 12.52 -13.30
N PHE A 224 -11.30 13.48 -12.45
CA PHE A 224 -10.45 13.95 -11.36
C PHE A 224 -10.59 13.00 -10.15
N HIS A 225 -9.48 12.39 -9.74
CA HIS A 225 -9.39 11.55 -8.55
C HIS A 225 -8.87 12.37 -7.38
N ILE A 226 -9.58 12.35 -6.25
CA ILE A 226 -9.11 12.98 -5.00
C ILE A 226 -7.93 12.17 -4.45
N ASN A 227 -8.05 10.84 -4.45
CA ASN A 227 -7.06 9.92 -3.94
C ASN A 227 -6.84 8.70 -4.84
N SER A 228 -5.64 8.58 -5.41
CA SER A 228 -5.24 7.41 -6.21
C SER A 228 -4.89 6.16 -5.40
N ILE A 229 -4.72 6.31 -4.10
CA ILE A 229 -4.28 5.26 -3.19
C ILE A 229 -5.13 3.99 -3.24
N VAL A 230 -6.42 4.12 -3.57
CA VAL A 230 -7.36 2.98 -3.65
C VAL A 230 -7.42 2.32 -5.04
N GLN A 231 -6.58 2.72 -5.99
CA GLN A 231 -6.61 2.21 -7.38
C GLN A 231 -6.38 0.70 -7.48
N VAL A 232 -5.73 0.06 -6.51
CA VAL A 232 -5.61 -1.41 -6.47
C VAL A 232 -6.98 -2.10 -6.40
N ALA A 233 -8.03 -1.42 -5.95
CA ALA A 233 -9.40 -1.93 -5.95
C ALA A 233 -9.95 -2.24 -7.36
N THR A 234 -9.34 -1.68 -8.41
CA THR A 234 -9.69 -2.02 -9.80
C THR A 234 -9.19 -3.41 -10.20
N ALA A 235 -8.21 -3.97 -9.50
CA ALA A 235 -7.58 -5.26 -9.81
C ALA A 235 -7.98 -6.40 -8.85
N THR A 236 -8.80 -6.15 -7.84
CA THR A 236 -9.25 -7.17 -6.89
C THR A 236 -10.74 -7.03 -6.55
N GLU A 237 -11.37 -8.13 -6.18
CA GLU A 237 -12.73 -8.15 -5.63
C GLU A 237 -12.74 -8.05 -4.11
N GLN A 238 -11.58 -8.12 -3.50
CA GLN A 238 -11.44 -8.06 -2.05
C GLN A 238 -11.58 -6.61 -1.52
N PRO A 239 -11.95 -6.43 -0.26
CA PRO A 239 -12.01 -5.10 0.33
C PRO A 239 -10.63 -4.44 0.35
N VAL A 240 -10.57 -3.17 -0.06
CA VAL A 240 -9.35 -2.36 -0.10
C VAL A 240 -9.53 -1.14 0.78
N VAL A 241 -8.54 -0.86 1.61
CA VAL A 241 -8.41 0.38 2.37
C VAL A 241 -7.11 1.05 2.00
N GLY A 242 -7.17 2.35 1.71
CA GLY A 242 -5.99 3.18 1.53
C GLY A 242 -5.45 3.67 2.87
N LEU A 243 -4.14 3.62 3.04
CA LEU A 243 -3.41 4.17 4.17
C LEU A 243 -2.42 5.21 3.65
N ALA A 244 -2.79 6.49 3.74
CA ALA A 244 -1.98 7.58 3.25
C ALA A 244 -0.88 7.97 4.24
N ILE A 245 0.35 8.12 3.76
CA ILE A 245 1.40 8.86 4.43
C ILE A 245 1.26 10.30 3.93
N THR A 246 0.82 11.22 4.80
CA THR A 246 0.37 12.54 4.37
C THR A 246 1.09 13.67 5.12
N ALA A 247 1.06 14.87 4.54
CA ALA A 247 1.67 16.07 5.07
C ALA A 247 0.70 17.27 5.03
N GLN A 248 0.96 18.28 5.85
CA GLN A 248 0.19 19.53 5.85
C GLN A 248 0.52 20.44 4.67
N THR A 249 1.62 20.17 3.98
CA THR A 249 2.11 20.97 2.86
C THR A 249 2.39 20.08 1.64
N ILE A 250 2.60 20.71 0.49
CA ILE A 250 2.94 20.02 -0.75
C ILE A 250 4.41 19.59 -0.88
N VAL A 251 5.26 19.90 0.10
CA VAL A 251 6.71 19.61 0.04
C VAL A 251 7.02 18.11 0.04
N ALA A 252 6.15 17.28 0.59
CA ALA A 252 6.23 15.83 0.50
C ALA A 252 5.69 15.31 -0.85
N GLY A 253 5.95 16.03 -1.93
CA GLY A 253 5.53 15.63 -3.27
C GLY A 253 6.43 14.55 -3.87
N SER A 254 5.95 13.96 -4.97
CA SER A 254 6.48 12.76 -5.58
C SER A 254 7.97 12.77 -5.89
N ALA A 255 8.53 13.91 -6.27
CA ALA A 255 9.93 13.97 -6.73
C ALA A 255 10.85 14.71 -5.76
N THR A 256 10.54 14.73 -4.48
CA THR A 256 11.37 15.35 -3.47
C THR A 256 11.97 14.31 -2.53
N GLY A 257 13.15 14.57 -1.97
CA GLY A 257 13.74 13.76 -0.92
C GLY A 257 13.15 14.05 0.47
N ALA A 258 11.89 14.46 0.55
CA ALA A 258 11.25 14.93 1.79
C ALA A 258 10.52 13.80 2.55
N SER A 259 11.02 12.59 2.51
CA SER A 259 10.50 11.45 3.27
C SER A 259 10.57 11.69 4.78
N GLN A 260 9.52 11.27 5.49
CA GLN A 260 9.41 11.41 6.94
C GLN A 260 9.45 10.02 7.62
N PRO A 261 10.61 9.54 8.07
CA PRO A 261 10.73 8.16 8.58
C PRO A 261 9.79 7.83 9.74
N GLY A 262 9.44 8.82 10.57
CA GLY A 262 8.49 8.66 11.67
C GLY A 262 7.08 8.35 11.17
N ASP A 263 6.62 9.04 10.15
CA ASP A 263 5.28 8.86 9.57
C ASP A 263 5.22 7.54 8.76
N ILE A 264 6.29 7.19 8.06
CA ILE A 264 6.45 5.88 7.40
C ILE A 264 6.38 4.74 8.43
N ALA A 265 7.02 4.92 9.59
CA ALA A 265 6.98 3.92 10.67
C ALA A 265 5.58 3.77 11.29
N LEU A 266 4.77 4.84 11.34
CA LEU A 266 3.36 4.73 11.73
C LEU A 266 2.58 3.90 10.71
N ALA A 267 2.75 4.13 9.41
CA ALA A 267 2.10 3.36 8.35
C ALA A 267 2.50 1.87 8.40
N ALA A 268 3.78 1.57 8.53
CA ALA A 268 4.26 0.20 8.67
C ALA A 268 3.73 -0.47 9.95
N SER A 269 3.65 0.26 11.06
CA SER A 269 3.09 -0.25 12.33
C SER A 269 1.59 -0.52 12.20
N PHE A 270 0.84 0.38 11.55
CA PHE A 270 -0.58 0.15 11.27
C PHE A 270 -0.79 -1.14 10.46
N ALA A 271 -0.02 -1.34 9.40
CA ALA A 271 -0.13 -2.54 8.57
C ALA A 271 0.18 -3.82 9.37
N VAL A 272 1.18 -3.80 10.24
CA VAL A 272 1.53 -4.93 11.12
C VAL A 272 0.42 -5.22 12.11
N GLU A 273 -0.12 -4.21 12.79
CA GLU A 273 -1.20 -4.40 13.77
C GLU A 273 -2.52 -4.81 13.10
N ALA A 274 -2.84 -4.26 11.93
CA ALA A 274 -3.98 -4.71 11.14
C ALA A 274 -3.83 -6.19 10.71
N ALA A 275 -2.62 -6.62 10.33
CA ALA A 275 -2.36 -8.01 9.97
C ALA A 275 -2.55 -8.98 11.14
N LYS A 276 -2.12 -8.58 12.35
CA LYS A 276 -2.35 -9.36 13.57
C LYS A 276 -3.84 -9.57 13.84
N ASP A 277 -4.59 -8.48 13.88
CA ASP A 277 -6.02 -8.52 14.23
C ASP A 277 -6.84 -9.22 13.11
N PHE A 278 -6.52 -8.96 11.84
CA PHE A 278 -7.21 -9.59 10.71
C PHE A 278 -6.97 -11.11 10.67
N GLY A 279 -5.71 -11.54 10.76
CA GLY A 279 -5.35 -12.94 10.80
C GLY A 279 -5.92 -13.70 12.00
N ALA A 280 -6.12 -13.02 13.13
CA ALA A 280 -6.77 -13.57 14.32
C ALA A 280 -8.32 -13.54 14.26
N GLY A 281 -8.92 -13.00 13.19
CA GLY A 281 -10.38 -12.86 13.06
C GLY A 281 -10.99 -11.77 13.95
N LEU A 282 -10.18 -10.86 14.48
CA LEU A 282 -10.60 -9.76 15.36
C LEU A 282 -10.92 -8.46 14.60
N LEU A 283 -10.54 -8.39 13.33
CA LEU A 283 -10.72 -7.23 12.47
C LEU A 283 -11.54 -7.60 11.23
N ALA A 284 -12.61 -6.86 10.98
CA ALA A 284 -13.34 -6.86 9.71
C ALA A 284 -13.11 -5.53 8.97
N PHE A 285 -12.94 -5.57 7.65
CA PHE A 285 -12.75 -4.39 6.82
C PHE A 285 -14.06 -3.65 6.50
N TYR A 286 -15.20 -4.30 6.66
CA TYR A 286 -16.54 -3.75 6.41
C TYR A 286 -17.60 -4.61 7.10
N ASP A 287 -18.81 -4.08 7.21
CA ASP A 287 -19.99 -4.84 7.69
C ASP A 287 -20.57 -5.66 6.53
N ALA A 288 -20.42 -6.98 6.60
CA ALA A 288 -20.86 -7.89 5.55
C ALA A 288 -22.39 -7.90 5.37
N GLY A 289 -23.15 -7.72 6.46
CA GLY A 289 -24.61 -7.69 6.40
C GLY A 289 -25.13 -6.42 5.71
N GLN A 290 -24.55 -5.27 6.01
CA GLN A 290 -24.89 -4.02 5.33
C GLN A 290 -24.46 -4.04 3.86
N PHE A 291 -23.30 -4.60 3.55
CA PHE A 291 -22.83 -4.73 2.18
C PHE A 291 -23.77 -5.65 1.35
N GLN A 292 -24.16 -6.80 1.90
CA GLN A 292 -25.12 -7.69 1.22
C GLN A 292 -26.44 -6.98 0.96
N ARG A 293 -26.96 -6.22 1.94
CA ARG A 293 -28.16 -5.42 1.76
C ARG A 293 -28.02 -4.37 0.65
N ALA A 294 -26.84 -3.74 0.51
CA ALA A 294 -26.61 -2.80 -0.58
C ALA A 294 -26.61 -3.50 -1.95
N LEU A 295 -26.03 -4.70 -2.06
CA LEU A 295 -26.08 -5.51 -3.26
C LEU A 295 -27.51 -5.93 -3.62
N ASP A 296 -28.32 -6.31 -2.64
CA ASP A 296 -29.72 -6.72 -2.86
C ASP A 296 -30.60 -5.55 -3.35
N LEU A 297 -30.32 -4.33 -2.87
CA LEU A 297 -31.09 -3.13 -3.20
C LEU A 297 -30.64 -2.46 -4.51
N TYR A 298 -29.34 -2.42 -4.77
CA TYR A 298 -28.76 -1.58 -5.82
C TYR A 298 -27.89 -2.35 -6.82
N GLY A 299 -27.64 -3.63 -6.57
CA GLY A 299 -26.79 -4.46 -7.42
C GLY A 299 -25.29 -4.17 -7.25
N SER A 300 -24.47 -4.82 -8.06
CA SER A 300 -23.02 -4.63 -8.09
C SER A 300 -22.63 -3.34 -8.81
N LEU A 301 -21.66 -2.60 -8.29
CA LEU A 301 -21.04 -1.46 -8.94
C LEU A 301 -19.70 -1.81 -9.64
N ARG A 302 -19.48 -3.10 -9.89
CA ARG A 302 -18.27 -3.66 -10.48
C ARG A 302 -17.89 -3.01 -11.82
N HIS A 303 -18.89 -2.56 -12.59
CA HIS A 303 -18.69 -1.86 -13.85
C HIS A 303 -17.91 -0.53 -13.72
N LEU A 304 -17.87 0.09 -12.53
CA LEU A 304 -17.06 1.29 -12.26
C LEU A 304 -15.55 0.99 -12.26
N ARG A 305 -15.15 -0.27 -12.08
CA ARG A 305 -13.75 -0.70 -12.04
C ARG A 305 -13.15 -0.92 -13.43
N GLU A 306 -13.96 -0.87 -14.46
CA GLU A 306 -13.56 -1.05 -15.85
C GLU A 306 -13.43 0.33 -16.54
N LEU A 307 -12.50 0.43 -17.49
CA LEU A 307 -12.47 1.60 -18.36
C LEU A 307 -13.80 1.65 -19.11
N GLY A 308 -14.47 2.78 -19.06
CA GLY A 308 -15.72 3.00 -19.78
C GLY A 308 -15.56 2.67 -21.27
N ARG A 309 -16.61 2.09 -21.85
CA ARG A 309 -16.69 1.76 -23.27
C ARG A 309 -16.84 3.02 -24.11
#